data_18e3315b7ce3148e76ef6738a875f29f
#
_entry.id   18e3315b7ce3148e76ef6738a875f29f
#
_cell.length_a   1.000
_cell.length_b   1.000
_cell.length_c   1.000
_cell.angle_alpha   90.00
_cell.angle_beta   90.00
_cell.angle_gamma   90.00
#
_symmetry.space_group_name_H-M   'P 1'
#
loop_
_entity.id
_entity.type
_entity.pdbx_description
1 polymer ?
#
loop_
_entity_poly.entity_id
_entity_poly.type
_entity_poly.pdbx_seq_one_letter_code
_entity_poly.pdbx_strand_id
1 'polypeptide(L)'
;MKKLNITLLSIIIVSVLNVFSQDEIDAFRYSQLTPTGTARFSSLAGSMGAFGADFSCLSSNPASIGVYKRSEFTFSPALYYSKATSFYNNTDAYDFKYNFNVGNLGAVFVIPYKKNWYIQFGTGFNRMNNYHNRYIIKGPNTGVRANTTTSMTDYFSLLANGIADSNLTGIGDWAYQTWLIDPYASTKPNQYVSHISGVNLEQRKVIQTTGSANEYVFSSGANYKDMLYIGATVGFPFFSYTQSSTYFERLADPNDTSTKFKSFHVDKTFSSEATGVNFKLGILYQPVKFMRFGFACHTPTFYNTIRERYTSHYETEGYDKKYTSNGKFDYSLTTPLRVIGDLAFIIKKHGFINLHYSFTDYSTMQMHSRYYDFDNENENIRNYFQAVHTLGIGAEVNLTPVAIRLGYAYNTNPYKSAVLMDGSYHLITGGLGIRTNHFFADFAYMHKLYYNKSVFYNTKNNNLIDHIIVNQHFIFTFGFKI
;
A
#
# COMPACT_ATOMS: atom_id res chain seq x y z
N MET A 1 5.02 19.63 51.31
CA MET A 1 4.21 19.63 50.11
C MET A 1 4.88 18.68 49.12
N LYS A 2 4.42 17.42 49.04
CA LYS A 2 4.95 16.40 48.14
C LYS A 2 4.23 16.56 46.78
N LYS A 3 5.00 16.82 45.73
CA LYS A 3 4.50 16.81 44.33
C LYS A 3 4.18 15.38 43.95
N LEU A 4 2.92 15.12 43.69
CA LEU A 4 2.40 13.87 43.17
C LEU A 4 2.68 13.85 41.66
N ASN A 5 3.66 13.07 41.25
CA ASN A 5 3.91 12.80 39.83
C ASN A 5 2.82 11.83 39.34
N ILE A 6 1.83 12.37 38.67
CA ILE A 6 0.85 11.57 37.90
C ILE A 6 1.55 11.19 36.59
N THR A 7 2.12 10.01 36.56
CA THR A 7 2.54 9.38 35.32
C THR A 7 1.27 8.96 34.60
N LEU A 8 0.91 9.71 33.56
CA LEU A 8 -0.19 9.36 32.66
C LEU A 8 0.24 8.09 31.92
N LEU A 9 -0.22 6.96 32.39
CA LEU A 9 -0.15 5.69 31.66
C LEU A 9 -1.11 5.81 30.49
N SER A 10 -0.59 6.10 29.30
CA SER A 10 -1.35 6.09 28.07
C SER A 10 -1.78 4.65 27.80
N ILE A 11 -2.95 4.29 28.29
CA ILE A 11 -3.63 3.05 27.94
C ILE A 11 -4.07 3.23 26.50
N ILE A 12 -3.33 2.61 25.56
CA ILE A 12 -3.82 2.38 24.20
C ILE A 12 -5.01 1.43 24.36
N ILE A 13 -6.20 1.99 24.47
CA ILE A 13 -7.45 1.25 24.33
C ILE A 13 -7.54 0.91 22.83
N VAL A 14 -6.94 -0.20 22.44
CA VAL A 14 -7.32 -0.85 21.19
C VAL A 14 -8.75 -1.27 21.42
N SER A 15 -9.68 -0.52 20.87
CA SER A 15 -11.10 -0.85 20.89
C SER A 15 -11.29 -2.25 20.36
N VAL A 16 -11.64 -3.17 21.28
CA VAL A 16 -12.10 -4.51 20.95
C VAL A 16 -13.50 -4.34 20.39
N LEU A 17 -13.62 -3.95 19.16
CA LEU A 17 -14.89 -3.91 18.44
C LEU A 17 -14.69 -4.39 17.01
N ASN A 18 -15.39 -5.46 16.74
CA ASN A 18 -15.78 -5.94 15.43
C ASN A 18 -14.67 -6.45 14.51
N VAL A 19 -14.85 -7.70 14.11
CA VAL A 19 -14.12 -8.49 13.13
C VAL A 19 -14.27 -7.93 11.69
N PHE A 20 -14.68 -6.69 11.54
CA PHE A 20 -14.96 -6.02 10.26
C PHE A 20 -14.07 -4.79 10.15
N SER A 21 -12.93 -4.98 9.51
CA SER A 21 -11.90 -3.97 9.46
C SER A 21 -12.09 -3.05 8.27
N GLN A 22 -12.89 -2.04 8.42
CA GLN A 22 -12.61 -0.76 7.77
C GLN A 22 -11.74 -0.01 8.76
N ASP A 23 -10.43 -0.07 8.58
CA ASP A 23 -9.52 0.60 9.47
C ASP A 23 -8.75 1.72 8.76
N GLU A 24 -8.12 2.54 9.54
CA GLU A 24 -7.26 3.62 9.07
C GLU A 24 -6.11 3.13 8.15
N ILE A 25 -5.74 1.83 8.25
CA ILE A 25 -4.69 1.23 7.41
C ILE A 25 -5.19 1.06 5.98
N ASP A 26 -6.48 0.77 5.78
CA ASP A 26 -7.09 0.69 4.45
C ASP A 26 -7.14 2.05 3.77
N ALA A 27 -7.50 3.10 4.50
CA ALA A 27 -7.45 4.48 3.99
C ALA A 27 -6.03 4.83 3.53
N PHE A 28 -5.01 4.48 4.32
CA PHE A 28 -3.61 4.68 3.97
C PHE A 28 -3.19 3.85 2.74
N ARG A 29 -3.55 2.56 2.69
CA ARG A 29 -3.25 1.65 1.57
C ARG A 29 -3.72 2.19 0.24
N TYR A 30 -4.97 2.71 0.18
CA TYR A 30 -5.57 3.22 -1.06
C TYR A 30 -5.10 4.64 -1.42
N SER A 31 -4.47 5.34 -0.47
CA SER A 31 -3.89 6.68 -0.68
C SER A 31 -2.42 6.64 -1.12
N GLN A 32 -1.74 5.50 -0.96
CA GLN A 32 -0.33 5.35 -1.32
C GLN A 32 -0.11 5.27 -2.83
N LEU A 33 0.90 6.00 -3.32
CA LEU A 33 1.34 5.96 -4.71
C LEU A 33 2.82 5.54 -4.80
N THR A 34 3.14 4.77 -5.81
CA THR A 34 4.52 4.38 -6.16
C THR A 34 4.84 4.97 -7.53
N PRO A 35 6.03 5.56 -7.76
CA PRO A 35 6.38 6.20 -9.04
C PRO A 35 6.69 5.15 -10.11
N THR A 36 5.65 4.48 -10.61
CA THR A 36 5.71 3.49 -11.69
C THR A 36 5.04 4.05 -12.95
N GLY A 37 5.14 3.33 -14.08
CA GLY A 37 4.55 3.72 -15.36
C GLY A 37 5.47 3.33 -16.51
N THR A 38 5.96 4.31 -17.28
CA THR A 38 6.97 4.07 -18.31
C THR A 38 8.32 3.68 -17.70
N ALA A 39 9.14 2.93 -18.43
CA ALA A 39 10.47 2.54 -17.98
C ALA A 39 11.36 3.77 -17.74
N ARG A 40 11.25 4.81 -18.57
CA ARG A 40 12.03 6.04 -18.41
C ARG A 40 11.70 6.76 -17.09
N PHE A 41 10.42 6.99 -16.80
CA PHE A 41 9.97 7.62 -15.56
C PHE A 41 10.37 6.79 -14.33
N SER A 42 10.18 5.48 -14.41
CA SER A 42 10.48 4.54 -13.32
C SER A 42 11.98 4.43 -13.05
N SER A 43 12.83 4.46 -14.09
CA SER A 43 14.31 4.40 -13.95
C SER A 43 14.93 5.64 -13.28
N LEU A 44 14.16 6.72 -13.19
CA LEU A 44 14.54 7.97 -12.52
C LEU A 44 13.86 8.10 -11.14
N ALA A 45 13.33 7.01 -10.60
CA ALA A 45 12.56 6.99 -9.34
C ALA A 45 11.41 8.01 -9.32
N GLY A 46 10.78 8.29 -10.48
CA GLY A 46 9.75 9.33 -10.64
C GLY A 46 10.25 10.77 -10.69
N SER A 47 11.56 10.99 -10.50
CA SER A 47 12.18 12.31 -10.46
C SER A 47 12.38 12.86 -11.89
N MET A 48 11.29 13.28 -12.53
CA MET A 48 11.28 13.72 -13.92
C MET A 48 10.27 14.86 -14.20
N GLY A 49 9.59 15.35 -13.16
CA GLY A 49 8.47 16.29 -13.30
C GLY A 49 8.84 17.62 -13.97
N ALA A 50 10.05 18.16 -13.74
CA ALA A 50 10.50 19.39 -14.41
C ALA A 50 11.12 19.13 -15.80
N PHE A 51 11.71 17.96 -16.05
CA PHE A 51 12.25 17.64 -17.38
C PHE A 51 11.13 17.38 -18.39
N GLY A 52 10.15 16.56 -18.02
CA GLY A 52 8.94 16.29 -18.81
C GLY A 52 9.15 15.41 -20.04
N ALA A 53 8.21 15.44 -20.98
CA ALA A 53 8.14 14.61 -22.18
C ALA A 53 8.21 13.10 -21.87
N ASP A 54 7.37 12.68 -20.92
CA ASP A 54 7.10 11.28 -20.62
C ASP A 54 5.63 11.15 -20.20
N PHE A 55 4.96 10.11 -20.69
CA PHE A 55 3.53 9.95 -20.44
C PHE A 55 3.21 9.82 -18.95
N SER A 56 4.04 9.12 -18.18
CA SER A 56 3.79 8.93 -16.75
C SER A 56 3.89 10.21 -15.93
N CYS A 57 4.59 11.24 -16.45
CA CYS A 57 4.61 12.57 -15.85
C CYS A 57 3.23 13.23 -15.81
N LEU A 58 2.28 12.84 -16.68
CA LEU A 58 0.91 13.39 -16.67
C LEU A 58 0.16 13.08 -15.35
N SER A 59 0.57 12.01 -14.66
CA SER A 59 0.07 11.66 -13.32
C SER A 59 0.84 12.34 -12.19
N SER A 60 1.99 13.03 -12.46
CA SER A 60 2.77 13.75 -11.45
C SER A 60 2.80 15.27 -11.70
N ASN A 61 3.27 15.74 -12.83
CA ASN A 61 3.21 17.15 -13.22
C ASN A 61 2.60 17.28 -14.63
N PRO A 62 1.32 17.65 -14.75
CA PRO A 62 0.63 17.76 -16.03
C PRO A 62 1.30 18.70 -17.04
N ALA A 63 1.99 19.74 -16.57
CA ALA A 63 2.65 20.68 -17.48
C ALA A 63 3.77 20.03 -18.30
N SER A 64 4.25 18.85 -17.89
CA SER A 64 5.23 18.05 -18.63
C SER A 64 4.75 17.66 -20.04
N ILE A 65 3.43 17.63 -20.28
CA ILE A 65 2.85 17.38 -21.61
C ILE A 65 3.28 18.47 -22.61
N GLY A 66 3.41 19.71 -22.15
CA GLY A 66 3.83 20.86 -22.99
C GLY A 66 5.24 20.72 -23.56
N VAL A 67 6.06 19.81 -23.04
CA VAL A 67 7.43 19.56 -23.53
C VAL A 67 7.45 18.69 -24.79
N TYR A 68 6.38 17.96 -25.07
CA TYR A 68 6.26 17.15 -26.29
C TYR A 68 6.23 18.04 -27.54
N LYS A 69 7.07 17.66 -28.52
CA LYS A 69 7.17 18.32 -29.84
C LYS A 69 6.61 17.47 -30.98
N ARG A 70 6.36 16.20 -30.73
CA ARG A 70 5.77 15.21 -31.65
C ARG A 70 4.75 14.38 -30.89
N SER A 71 3.77 13.92 -31.61
CA SER A 71 2.81 12.96 -31.09
C SER A 71 3.52 11.65 -30.77
N GLU A 72 3.12 10.99 -29.70
CA GLU A 72 3.78 9.80 -29.17
C GLU A 72 2.76 8.80 -28.65
N PHE A 73 3.02 7.53 -28.89
CA PHE A 73 2.31 6.40 -28.32
C PHE A 73 3.28 5.56 -27.50
N THR A 74 2.86 5.12 -26.29
CA THR A 74 3.68 4.32 -25.38
C THR A 74 2.92 3.10 -24.88
N PHE A 75 3.64 1.98 -24.73
CA PHE A 75 3.17 0.74 -24.11
C PHE A 75 4.26 0.17 -23.21
N SER A 76 3.92 -0.16 -21.97
CA SER A 76 4.89 -0.58 -20.96
C SER A 76 4.46 -1.88 -20.24
N PRO A 77 4.81 -3.06 -20.76
CA PRO A 77 4.72 -4.30 -20.02
C PRO A 77 5.72 -4.32 -18.86
N ALA A 78 5.33 -4.93 -17.73
CA ALA A 78 6.15 -5.00 -16.55
C ALA A 78 6.02 -6.33 -15.81
N LEU A 79 7.11 -6.75 -15.18
CA LEU A 79 7.16 -7.86 -14.24
C LEU A 79 7.46 -7.31 -12.85
N TYR A 80 6.59 -7.62 -11.91
CA TYR A 80 6.74 -7.30 -10.50
C TYR A 80 7.11 -8.55 -9.71
N TYR A 81 8.08 -8.42 -8.81
CA TYR A 81 8.49 -9.43 -7.86
C TYR A 81 8.45 -8.86 -6.45
N SER A 82 7.84 -9.57 -5.51
CA SER A 82 7.83 -9.23 -4.10
C SER A 82 8.34 -10.40 -3.29
N LYS A 83 9.31 -10.16 -2.39
CA LYS A 83 9.81 -11.11 -1.41
C LYS A 83 9.61 -10.54 -0.02
N ALA A 84 9.02 -11.32 0.88
CA ALA A 84 8.86 -10.95 2.28
C ALA A 84 9.55 -11.99 3.17
N THR A 85 10.32 -11.52 4.14
CA THR A 85 10.92 -12.33 5.21
C THR A 85 10.29 -11.90 6.52
N SER A 86 9.76 -12.85 7.29
CA SER A 86 9.06 -12.61 8.56
C SER A 86 9.83 -13.27 9.70
N PHE A 87 9.90 -12.60 10.85
CA PHE A 87 10.63 -13.07 12.03
C PHE A 87 9.64 -13.25 13.20
N TYR A 88 9.50 -14.48 13.68
CA TYR A 88 8.61 -14.82 14.78
C TYR A 88 9.24 -15.87 15.69
N ASN A 89 9.30 -15.60 17.01
CA ASN A 89 9.80 -16.53 18.05
C ASN A 89 11.10 -17.26 17.64
N ASN A 90 12.13 -16.50 17.25
CA ASN A 90 13.43 -17.01 16.78
C ASN A 90 13.36 -17.89 15.52
N THR A 91 12.26 -17.84 14.79
CA THR A 91 12.10 -18.52 13.50
C THR A 91 11.93 -17.50 12.41
N ASP A 92 12.68 -17.64 11.33
CA ASP A 92 12.46 -16.87 10.11
C ASP A 92 11.75 -17.68 9.04
N ALA A 93 10.96 -17.01 8.25
CA ALA A 93 10.27 -17.59 7.10
C ALA A 93 10.23 -16.58 5.97
N TYR A 94 10.40 -17.01 4.75
CA TYR A 94 10.25 -16.15 3.60
C TYR A 94 9.32 -16.76 2.55
N ASP A 95 8.69 -15.88 1.80
CA ASP A 95 7.91 -16.26 0.62
C ASP A 95 8.02 -15.15 -0.43
N PHE A 96 7.62 -15.44 -1.65
CA PHE A 96 7.68 -14.49 -2.76
C PHE A 96 6.50 -14.64 -3.73
N LYS A 97 6.27 -13.59 -4.51
CA LYS A 97 5.24 -13.59 -5.54
C LYS A 97 5.67 -12.80 -6.77
N TYR A 98 5.34 -13.35 -7.93
CA TYR A 98 5.47 -12.66 -9.22
C TYR A 98 4.12 -12.16 -9.71
N ASN A 99 4.14 -11.04 -10.44
CA ASN A 99 2.98 -10.53 -11.16
C ASN A 99 3.42 -9.89 -12.48
N PHE A 100 2.96 -10.45 -13.60
CA PHE A 100 3.07 -9.79 -14.89
C PHE A 100 1.93 -8.79 -15.05
N ASN A 101 2.23 -7.58 -15.53
CA ASN A 101 1.26 -6.50 -15.61
C ASN A 101 1.61 -5.47 -16.68
N VAL A 102 0.69 -4.54 -16.91
CA VAL A 102 0.94 -3.35 -17.74
C VAL A 102 1.15 -2.14 -16.83
N GLY A 103 2.29 -1.48 -16.96
CA GLY A 103 2.65 -0.27 -16.21
C GLY A 103 2.06 1.00 -16.82
N ASN A 104 1.99 1.04 -18.16
CA ASN A 104 1.51 2.21 -18.89
C ASN A 104 0.97 1.82 -20.28
N LEU A 105 -0.04 2.56 -20.71
CA LEU A 105 -0.51 2.61 -22.10
C LEU A 105 -0.95 4.06 -22.34
N GLY A 106 -0.32 4.78 -23.27
CA GLY A 106 -0.60 6.19 -23.43
C GLY A 106 -0.42 6.72 -24.84
N ALA A 107 -1.13 7.78 -25.13
CA ALA A 107 -1.03 8.54 -26.36
C ALA A 107 -0.98 10.05 -26.05
N VAL A 108 -0.08 10.75 -26.70
CA VAL A 108 0.03 12.20 -26.67
C VAL A 108 -0.06 12.73 -28.09
N PHE A 109 -0.92 13.71 -28.29
CA PHE A 109 -1.13 14.41 -29.56
C PHE A 109 -0.60 15.83 -29.43
N VAL A 110 0.20 16.26 -30.40
CA VAL A 110 0.80 17.60 -30.43
C VAL A 110 0.24 18.35 -31.62
N ILE A 111 -0.34 19.52 -31.37
CA ILE A 111 -0.92 20.41 -32.38
C ILE A 111 -0.16 21.73 -32.40
N PRO A 112 0.60 22.02 -33.45
CA PRO A 112 1.16 23.36 -33.66
C PRO A 112 -0.01 24.35 -33.85
N TYR A 113 -0.08 25.39 -33.00
CA TYR A 113 -1.20 26.36 -33.05
C TYR A 113 -0.78 27.68 -33.74
N LYS A 114 0.30 28.30 -33.26
CA LYS A 114 0.86 29.53 -33.80
C LYS A 114 2.38 29.49 -33.70
N LYS A 115 3.06 30.44 -34.30
CA LYS A 115 4.52 30.61 -34.12
C LYS A 115 4.83 30.66 -32.61
N ASN A 116 5.63 29.68 -32.13
CA ASN A 116 6.02 29.53 -30.72
C ASN A 116 4.91 29.06 -29.76
N TRP A 117 3.78 28.55 -30.24
CA TRP A 117 2.72 27.96 -29.43
C TRP A 117 2.43 26.53 -29.88
N TYR A 118 2.33 25.64 -28.91
CA TYR A 118 1.90 24.26 -29.10
C TYR A 118 0.82 23.94 -28.09
N ILE A 119 -0.16 23.19 -28.51
CA ILE A 119 -1.21 22.63 -27.65
C ILE A 119 -1.06 21.12 -27.69
N GLN A 120 -1.12 20.49 -26.55
CA GLN A 120 -0.99 19.06 -26.41
C GLN A 120 -2.21 18.47 -25.71
N PHE A 121 -2.59 17.27 -26.13
CA PHE A 121 -3.59 16.44 -25.49
C PHE A 121 -3.01 15.06 -25.22
N GLY A 122 -3.30 14.50 -24.04
CA GLY A 122 -2.83 13.18 -23.67
C GLY A 122 -3.95 12.37 -23.04
N THR A 123 -4.02 11.10 -23.40
CA THR A 123 -4.94 10.15 -22.76
C THR A 123 -4.30 8.79 -22.63
N GLY A 124 -4.65 8.07 -21.58
CA GLY A 124 -4.13 6.73 -21.36
C GLY A 124 -4.24 6.29 -19.91
N PHE A 125 -3.46 5.30 -19.60
CA PHE A 125 -3.47 4.56 -18.35
C PHE A 125 -2.08 4.55 -17.73
N ASN A 126 -1.98 4.82 -16.43
CA ASN A 126 -0.80 4.64 -15.61
C ASN A 126 -1.11 3.73 -14.43
N ARG A 127 -0.20 2.80 -14.12
CA ARG A 127 -0.24 2.06 -12.86
C ARG A 127 0.34 2.94 -11.75
N MET A 128 -0.40 3.03 -10.64
CA MET A 128 -0.06 3.88 -9.50
C MET A 128 0.49 3.08 -8.32
N ASN A 129 0.08 1.79 -8.18
CA ASN A 129 0.60 0.89 -7.15
C ASN A 129 0.36 -0.58 -7.53
N ASN A 130 1.12 -1.49 -6.90
CA ASN A 130 0.97 -2.94 -7.06
C ASN A 130 0.80 -3.56 -5.67
N TYR A 131 -0.28 -4.32 -5.46
CA TYR A 131 -0.62 -4.93 -4.17
C TYR A 131 -0.23 -6.41 -4.09
N HIS A 132 0.42 -6.96 -5.10
CA HIS A 132 0.82 -8.37 -5.09
C HIS A 132 1.96 -8.59 -4.09
N ASN A 133 1.64 -9.34 -3.03
CA ASN A 133 2.60 -9.76 -2.03
C ASN A 133 2.20 -11.12 -1.47
N ARG A 134 3.14 -11.85 -0.91
CA ARG A 134 2.89 -13.07 -0.15
C ARG A 134 3.94 -13.22 0.92
N TYR A 135 3.50 -13.49 2.14
CA TYR A 135 4.39 -13.74 3.25
C TYR A 135 3.84 -14.82 4.17
N ILE A 136 4.76 -15.53 4.81
CA ILE A 136 4.50 -16.62 5.73
C ILE A 136 5.07 -16.23 7.09
N ILE A 137 4.26 -16.39 8.12
CA ILE A 137 4.68 -16.32 9.50
C ILE A 137 4.54 -17.73 10.06
N LYS A 138 5.59 -18.28 10.67
CA LYS A 138 5.54 -19.59 11.31
C LYS A 138 6.49 -19.65 12.49
N GLY A 139 6.18 -20.45 13.48
CA GLY A 139 7.07 -20.71 14.59
C GLY A 139 6.38 -21.45 15.72
N PRO A 140 7.17 -21.99 16.64
CA PRO A 140 6.65 -22.62 17.83
C PRO A 140 6.15 -21.56 18.80
N ASN A 141 5.09 -21.90 19.53
CA ASN A 141 4.65 -21.18 20.71
C ASN A 141 4.65 -22.15 21.89
N THR A 142 5.48 -21.87 22.90
CA THR A 142 5.69 -22.77 24.03
C THR A 142 4.56 -22.77 25.07
N GLY A 143 3.50 -21.97 24.83
CA GLY A 143 2.33 -21.93 25.71
C GLY A 143 2.59 -21.31 27.09
N VAL A 144 3.83 -21.06 27.47
CA VAL A 144 4.21 -20.55 28.80
C VAL A 144 4.88 -19.19 28.67
N ARG A 145 4.07 -18.14 28.68
CA ARG A 145 4.57 -16.76 28.81
C ARG A 145 3.70 -16.02 29.80
N ALA A 146 4.32 -15.54 30.86
CA ALA A 146 3.62 -14.70 31.84
C ALA A 146 3.03 -13.47 31.13
N ASN A 147 1.73 -13.25 31.25
CA ASN A 147 0.98 -12.11 30.73
C ASN A 147 0.90 -12.01 29.19
N THR A 148 1.10 -13.07 28.41
CA THR A 148 0.93 -13.07 26.96
C THR A 148 -0.12 -14.09 26.53
N THR A 149 -0.90 -13.73 25.52
CA THR A 149 -1.79 -14.69 24.81
C THR A 149 -0.94 -15.61 23.96
N THR A 150 -1.15 -16.90 24.06
CA THR A 150 -0.33 -17.93 23.42
C THR A 150 -1.01 -18.61 22.24
N SER A 151 -2.34 -18.46 22.13
CA SER A 151 -3.17 -19.04 21.10
C SER A 151 -4.22 -18.05 20.59
N MET A 152 -4.70 -18.23 19.37
CA MET A 152 -5.88 -17.51 18.89
C MET A 152 -7.14 -17.87 19.68
N THR A 153 -7.18 -19.01 20.36
CA THR A 153 -8.31 -19.39 21.23
C THR A 153 -8.43 -18.49 22.46
N ASP A 154 -7.34 -17.87 22.91
CA ASP A 154 -7.41 -16.81 23.93
C ASP A 154 -8.20 -15.58 23.43
N TYR A 155 -8.13 -15.28 22.14
CA TYR A 155 -8.97 -14.25 21.52
C TYR A 155 -10.44 -14.69 21.45
N PHE A 156 -10.73 -15.96 21.16
CA PHE A 156 -12.10 -16.48 21.17
C PHE A 156 -12.72 -16.41 22.55
N SER A 157 -11.95 -16.73 23.60
CA SER A 157 -12.44 -16.60 24.98
C SER A 157 -12.73 -15.15 25.36
N LEU A 158 -11.93 -14.18 24.88
CA LEU A 158 -12.21 -12.75 25.08
C LEU A 158 -13.52 -12.32 24.41
N LEU A 159 -13.84 -12.84 23.21
CA LEU A 159 -15.09 -12.54 22.51
C LEU A 159 -16.32 -13.16 23.21
N ALA A 160 -16.15 -14.29 23.87
CA ALA A 160 -17.22 -14.99 24.59
C ALA A 160 -17.45 -14.42 26.00
N ASN A 161 -16.44 -13.81 26.62
CA ASN A 161 -16.51 -13.31 28.00
C ASN A 161 -17.64 -12.29 28.22
N GLY A 162 -18.40 -12.50 29.28
CA GLY A 162 -19.56 -11.69 29.67
C GLY A 162 -20.88 -12.15 29.04
N ILE A 163 -20.86 -13.14 28.15
CA ILE A 163 -22.05 -13.69 27.48
C ILE A 163 -22.37 -15.07 28.05
N ALA A 164 -23.62 -15.33 28.41
CA ALA A 164 -24.03 -16.66 28.83
C ALA A 164 -23.93 -17.67 27.66
N ASP A 165 -23.59 -18.91 27.93
CA ASP A 165 -23.41 -19.98 26.93
C ASP A 165 -24.61 -20.14 25.99
N SER A 166 -25.84 -20.03 26.54
CA SER A 166 -27.09 -20.07 25.79
C SER A 166 -27.27 -18.89 24.81
N ASN A 167 -26.53 -17.79 25.01
CA ASN A 167 -26.61 -16.55 24.23
C ASN A 167 -25.36 -16.32 23.35
N LEU A 168 -24.39 -17.24 23.39
CA LEU A 168 -23.24 -17.17 22.53
C LEU A 168 -23.66 -17.25 21.06
N THR A 169 -23.01 -16.44 20.23
CA THR A 169 -23.22 -16.39 18.78
C THR A 169 -21.89 -16.29 18.05
N GLY A 170 -21.91 -16.59 16.77
CA GLY A 170 -20.77 -16.39 15.90
C GLY A 170 -19.54 -17.23 16.29
N ILE A 171 -18.38 -16.58 16.32
CA ILE A 171 -17.09 -17.23 16.62
C ILE A 171 -17.03 -17.75 18.05
N GLY A 172 -17.63 -17.03 19.01
CA GLY A 172 -17.68 -17.45 20.41
C GLY A 172 -18.45 -18.73 20.58
N ASP A 173 -19.64 -18.86 19.97
CA ASP A 173 -20.44 -20.08 19.96
C ASP A 173 -19.71 -21.24 19.27
N TRP A 174 -19.13 -21.00 18.08
CA TRP A 174 -18.36 -22.01 17.37
C TRP A 174 -17.21 -22.55 18.24
N ALA A 175 -16.42 -21.65 18.86
CA ALA A 175 -15.29 -22.03 19.68
C ALA A 175 -15.72 -22.81 20.93
N TYR A 176 -16.85 -22.46 21.55
CA TYR A 176 -17.43 -23.18 22.67
C TYR A 176 -17.92 -24.58 22.26
N GLN A 177 -18.65 -24.68 21.16
CA GLN A 177 -19.19 -25.92 20.62
C GLN A 177 -18.10 -26.89 20.11
N THR A 178 -16.91 -26.39 19.79
CA THR A 178 -15.75 -27.18 19.33
C THR A 178 -14.72 -27.39 20.44
N TRP A 179 -15.07 -27.06 21.70
CA TRP A 179 -14.21 -27.26 22.86
C TRP A 179 -12.85 -26.56 22.77
N LEU A 180 -12.76 -25.43 22.03
CA LEU A 180 -11.59 -24.55 22.02
C LEU A 180 -11.58 -23.62 23.23
N ILE A 181 -12.76 -23.30 23.77
CA ILE A 181 -12.95 -22.53 24.99
C ILE A 181 -14.00 -23.18 25.88
N ASP A 182 -13.85 -23.02 27.20
CA ASP A 182 -14.78 -23.48 28.23
C ASP A 182 -15.07 -22.42 29.28
N PRO A 183 -16.17 -22.52 30.03
CA PRO A 183 -16.39 -21.72 31.23
C PRO A 183 -15.24 -21.88 32.21
N TYR A 184 -14.74 -20.75 32.73
CA TYR A 184 -13.61 -20.72 33.67
C TYR A 184 -13.89 -21.59 34.95
N ALA A 185 -15.12 -21.51 35.45
CA ALA A 185 -15.61 -22.32 36.56
C ALA A 185 -17.14 -22.32 36.58
N SER A 186 -17.75 -23.31 37.19
CA SER A 186 -19.21 -23.38 37.38
C SER A 186 -19.78 -22.16 38.12
N THR A 187 -18.97 -21.50 38.97
CA THR A 187 -19.34 -20.27 39.69
C THR A 187 -19.20 -18.99 38.85
N LYS A 188 -18.60 -19.10 37.66
CA LYS A 188 -18.37 -17.98 36.72
C LYS A 188 -18.72 -18.42 35.30
N PRO A 189 -19.98 -18.76 35.02
CA PRO A 189 -20.39 -19.40 33.76
C PRO A 189 -20.21 -18.47 32.55
N ASN A 190 -20.11 -17.13 32.73
CA ASN A 190 -19.94 -16.20 31.65
C ASN A 190 -18.47 -15.76 31.47
N GLN A 191 -17.51 -16.43 32.08
CA GLN A 191 -16.08 -16.24 31.85
C GLN A 191 -15.52 -17.49 31.19
N TYR A 192 -14.83 -17.31 30.08
CA TYR A 192 -14.30 -18.38 29.25
C TYR A 192 -12.79 -18.39 29.26
N VAL A 193 -12.21 -19.55 29.18
CA VAL A 193 -10.77 -19.78 29.06
C VAL A 193 -10.48 -20.70 27.90
N SER A 194 -9.30 -20.54 27.32
CA SER A 194 -8.82 -21.41 26.27
C SER A 194 -8.43 -22.78 26.82
N HIS A 195 -8.88 -23.87 26.21
CA HIS A 195 -8.47 -25.21 26.52
C HIS A 195 -7.02 -25.56 26.23
N ILE A 196 -6.39 -24.76 25.34
CA ILE A 196 -5.01 -24.98 24.91
C ILE A 196 -4.04 -23.91 25.44
N SER A 197 -4.49 -23.14 26.42
CA SER A 197 -3.62 -22.24 27.16
C SER A 197 -2.57 -23.07 27.92
N GLY A 198 -1.29 -22.73 27.72
CA GLY A 198 -0.19 -23.46 28.35
C GLY A 198 0.33 -24.70 27.59
N VAL A 199 -0.28 -25.06 26.47
CA VAL A 199 0.16 -26.17 25.61
C VAL A 199 1.16 -25.68 24.56
N ASN A 200 2.14 -26.53 24.24
CA ASN A 200 3.07 -26.22 23.15
C ASN A 200 2.40 -26.35 21.78
N LEU A 201 2.47 -25.28 20.99
CA LEU A 201 1.78 -25.17 19.71
C LEU A 201 2.76 -24.84 18.58
N GLU A 202 2.43 -25.30 17.39
CA GLU A 202 2.98 -24.77 16.14
C GLU A 202 1.95 -23.83 15.51
N GLN A 203 2.38 -22.62 15.22
CA GLN A 203 1.55 -21.58 14.62
C GLN A 203 2.06 -21.24 13.22
N ARG A 204 1.15 -21.07 12.28
CA ARG A 204 1.46 -20.66 10.91
C ARG A 204 0.36 -19.73 10.38
N LYS A 205 0.77 -18.66 9.75
CA LYS A 205 -0.14 -17.76 9.00
C LYS A 205 0.45 -17.48 7.63
N VAL A 206 -0.33 -17.72 6.59
CA VAL A 206 0.00 -17.35 5.23
C VAL A 206 -0.91 -16.19 4.85
N ILE A 207 -0.34 -15.10 4.34
CA ILE A 207 -1.10 -13.96 3.86
C ILE A 207 -0.67 -13.71 2.42
N GLN A 208 -1.65 -13.64 1.53
CA GLN A 208 -1.45 -13.32 0.14
C GLN A 208 -2.32 -12.13 -0.24
N THR A 209 -1.69 -11.12 -0.84
CA THR A 209 -2.40 -9.98 -1.40
C THR A 209 -2.28 -9.95 -2.92
N THR A 210 -3.30 -9.45 -3.59
CA THR A 210 -3.36 -9.25 -5.04
C THR A 210 -4.10 -7.97 -5.36
N GLY A 211 -3.93 -7.50 -6.59
CA GLY A 211 -4.60 -6.30 -7.09
C GLY A 211 -3.64 -5.15 -7.39
N SER A 212 -4.20 -4.00 -7.67
CA SER A 212 -3.44 -2.81 -8.06
C SER A 212 -4.26 -1.54 -7.94
N ALA A 213 -3.58 -0.41 -7.83
CA ALA A 213 -4.14 0.92 -8.08
C ALA A 213 -3.63 1.45 -9.41
N ASN A 214 -4.53 2.02 -10.18
CA ASN A 214 -4.29 2.50 -11.55
C ASN A 214 -5.02 3.83 -11.75
N GLU A 215 -4.67 4.57 -12.81
CA GLU A 215 -5.32 5.83 -13.14
C GLU A 215 -5.48 5.97 -14.65
N TYR A 216 -6.71 6.20 -15.12
CA TYR A 216 -6.93 6.76 -16.45
C TYR A 216 -6.75 8.27 -16.37
N VAL A 217 -6.00 8.84 -17.32
CA VAL A 217 -5.72 10.26 -17.39
C VAL A 217 -6.22 10.88 -18.69
N PHE A 218 -6.81 12.07 -18.56
CA PHE A 218 -7.10 12.96 -19.67
C PHE A 218 -6.40 14.28 -19.37
N SER A 219 -5.40 14.59 -20.16
CA SER A 219 -4.51 15.73 -19.93
C SER A 219 -4.54 16.69 -21.11
N SER A 220 -4.43 17.96 -20.81
CA SER A 220 -4.20 19.00 -21.80
C SER A 220 -3.12 19.96 -21.31
N GLY A 221 -2.38 20.55 -22.24
CA GLY A 221 -1.38 21.52 -21.89
C GLY A 221 -1.00 22.41 -23.06
N ALA A 222 -0.26 23.43 -22.73
CA ALA A 222 0.24 24.39 -23.70
C ALA A 222 1.69 24.76 -23.39
N ASN A 223 2.42 25.06 -24.43
CA ASN A 223 3.79 25.54 -24.40
C ASN A 223 3.87 26.91 -25.05
N TYR A 224 4.41 27.87 -24.33
CA TYR A 224 4.69 29.21 -24.81
C TYR A 224 6.20 29.49 -24.88
N LYS A 225 6.69 29.60 -26.08
CA LYS A 225 8.10 29.97 -26.38
C LYS A 225 9.16 29.06 -25.77
N ASP A 226 8.81 27.81 -25.43
CA ASP A 226 9.69 26.88 -24.71
C ASP A 226 10.22 27.44 -23.37
N MET A 227 9.52 28.42 -22.80
CA MET A 227 9.83 29.03 -21.50
C MET A 227 8.76 28.72 -20.45
N LEU A 228 7.48 28.77 -20.81
CA LEU A 228 6.37 28.56 -19.93
C LEU A 228 5.52 27.41 -20.46
N TYR A 229 5.27 26.43 -19.61
CA TYR A 229 4.41 25.29 -19.90
C TYR A 229 3.35 25.20 -18.80
N ILE A 230 2.13 25.03 -19.20
CA ILE A 230 1.01 24.82 -18.28
C ILE A 230 0.29 23.53 -18.66
N GLY A 231 -0.29 22.86 -17.69
CA GLY A 231 -1.02 21.65 -17.97
C GLY A 231 -2.02 21.33 -16.87
N ALA A 232 -3.07 20.63 -17.27
CA ALA A 232 -4.10 20.12 -16.38
C ALA A 232 -4.41 18.67 -16.74
N THR A 233 -4.71 17.87 -15.72
CA THR A 233 -5.15 16.48 -15.86
C THR A 233 -6.40 16.25 -15.04
N VAL A 234 -7.39 15.60 -15.65
CA VAL A 234 -8.48 14.93 -14.94
C VAL A 234 -8.09 13.46 -14.84
N GLY A 235 -7.95 12.97 -13.63
CA GLY A 235 -7.60 11.59 -13.33
C GLY A 235 -8.82 10.82 -12.83
N PHE A 236 -8.95 9.58 -13.29
CA PHE A 236 -9.93 8.61 -12.81
C PHE A 236 -9.16 7.43 -12.19
N PRO A 237 -8.69 7.56 -10.93
CA PRO A 237 -8.06 6.47 -10.22
C PRO A 237 -9.07 5.36 -9.96
N PHE A 238 -8.62 4.12 -10.09
CA PHE A 238 -9.37 2.94 -9.70
C PHE A 238 -8.45 1.91 -9.10
N PHE A 239 -8.96 1.14 -8.15
CA PHE A 239 -8.19 0.05 -7.57
C PHE A 239 -9.04 -1.19 -7.35
N SER A 240 -8.35 -2.32 -7.31
CA SER A 240 -8.85 -3.56 -6.72
C SER A 240 -7.79 -4.09 -5.75
N TYR A 241 -8.24 -4.60 -4.63
CA TYR A 241 -7.40 -5.22 -3.61
C TYR A 241 -8.09 -6.48 -3.09
N THR A 242 -7.36 -7.57 -3.02
CA THR A 242 -7.84 -8.81 -2.38
C THR A 242 -6.74 -9.33 -1.47
N GLN A 243 -7.10 -9.65 -0.23
CA GLN A 243 -6.26 -10.32 0.74
C GLN A 243 -6.88 -11.65 1.13
N SER A 244 -6.12 -12.72 0.97
CA SER A 244 -6.46 -14.04 1.49
C SER A 244 -5.47 -14.42 2.57
N SER A 245 -5.95 -14.91 3.69
CA SER A 245 -5.08 -15.38 4.77
C SER A 245 -5.59 -16.69 5.34
N THR A 246 -4.67 -17.62 5.58
CA THR A 246 -4.92 -18.88 6.30
C THR A 246 -4.08 -18.86 7.56
N TYR A 247 -4.73 -18.88 8.70
CA TYR A 247 -4.12 -19.13 9.99
C TYR A 247 -4.30 -20.60 10.37
N PHE A 248 -3.25 -21.22 10.88
CA PHE A 248 -3.23 -22.61 11.29
C PHE A 248 -2.50 -22.75 12.62
N GLU A 249 -3.10 -23.55 13.52
CA GLU A 249 -2.55 -23.84 14.84
C GLU A 249 -2.75 -25.33 15.15
N ARG A 250 -1.69 -26.01 15.61
CA ARG A 250 -1.72 -27.42 15.97
C ARG A 250 -0.85 -27.70 17.18
N LEU A 251 -1.07 -28.84 17.82
CA LEU A 251 -0.15 -29.37 18.83
C LEU A 251 1.26 -29.54 18.26
N ALA A 252 2.28 -29.12 19.01
CA ALA A 252 3.68 -29.32 18.62
C ALA A 252 4.08 -30.80 18.67
N ASP A 253 3.53 -31.56 19.63
CA ASP A 253 3.62 -33.03 19.68
C ASP A 253 2.26 -33.66 19.28
N PRO A 254 2.17 -34.32 18.11
CA PRO A 254 0.95 -35.00 17.68
C PRO A 254 0.50 -36.15 18.60
N ASN A 255 1.41 -36.67 19.43
CA ASN A 255 1.14 -37.76 20.38
C ASN A 255 0.72 -37.25 21.76
N ASP A 256 0.65 -35.94 21.97
CA ASP A 256 0.18 -35.37 23.22
C ASP A 256 -1.31 -35.70 23.42
N THR A 257 -1.61 -36.44 24.47
CA THR A 257 -2.99 -36.85 24.87
C THR A 257 -3.53 -36.02 26.02
N SER A 258 -2.80 -35.04 26.51
CA SER A 258 -3.20 -34.13 27.60
C SER A 258 -4.45 -33.32 27.26
N THR A 259 -4.70 -33.14 25.97
CA THR A 259 -5.86 -32.43 25.41
C THR A 259 -6.46 -33.21 24.25
N LYS A 260 -7.79 -33.04 24.02
CA LYS A 260 -8.47 -33.55 22.82
C LYS A 260 -8.24 -32.67 21.58
N PHE A 261 -7.69 -31.51 21.77
CA PHE A 261 -7.34 -30.59 20.67
C PHE A 261 -6.26 -31.21 19.77
N LYS A 262 -6.41 -31.05 18.48
CA LYS A 262 -5.40 -31.44 17.49
C LYS A 262 -4.93 -30.23 16.66
N SER A 263 -5.86 -29.65 15.96
CA SER A 263 -5.58 -28.45 15.13
C SER A 263 -6.87 -27.69 14.84
N PHE A 264 -6.72 -26.42 14.50
CA PHE A 264 -7.75 -25.65 13.82
C PHE A 264 -7.14 -24.74 12.75
N HIS A 265 -7.95 -24.32 11.82
CA HIS A 265 -7.58 -23.29 10.86
C HIS A 265 -8.67 -22.23 10.68
N VAL A 266 -8.22 -21.07 10.27
CA VAL A 266 -9.09 -19.93 9.98
C VAL A 266 -8.68 -19.36 8.62
N ASP A 267 -9.57 -19.48 7.64
CA ASP A 267 -9.42 -18.87 6.34
C ASP A 267 -10.21 -17.57 6.28
N LYS A 268 -9.54 -16.49 5.87
CA LYS A 268 -10.16 -15.19 5.68
C LYS A 268 -9.86 -14.67 4.28
N THR A 269 -10.88 -14.16 3.61
CA THR A 269 -10.76 -13.44 2.36
C THR A 269 -11.43 -12.08 2.51
N PHE A 270 -10.69 -11.04 2.14
CA PHE A 270 -11.14 -9.66 2.09
C PHE A 270 -10.90 -9.12 0.69
N SER A 271 -11.87 -8.43 0.11
CA SER A 271 -11.72 -7.76 -1.17
C SER A 271 -12.31 -6.36 -1.12
N SER A 272 -11.66 -5.43 -1.79
CA SER A 272 -12.06 -4.04 -1.87
C SER A 272 -11.82 -3.51 -3.28
N GLU A 273 -12.76 -2.73 -3.80
CA GLU A 273 -12.68 -2.11 -5.11
C GLU A 273 -13.32 -0.71 -5.11
N ALA A 274 -12.74 0.21 -5.85
CA ALA A 274 -13.31 1.54 -6.03
C ALA A 274 -12.85 2.21 -7.31
N THR A 275 -13.61 3.23 -7.71
CA THR A 275 -13.25 4.23 -8.72
C THR A 275 -13.43 5.61 -8.12
N GLY A 276 -12.48 6.50 -8.36
CA GLY A 276 -12.48 7.88 -7.87
C GLY A 276 -12.22 8.88 -8.97
N VAL A 277 -12.16 10.14 -8.58
CA VAL A 277 -11.80 11.27 -9.44
C VAL A 277 -10.85 12.20 -8.71
N ASN A 278 -9.89 12.77 -9.45
CA ASN A 278 -9.03 13.85 -8.97
C ASN A 278 -8.70 14.82 -10.11
N PHE A 279 -8.19 16.00 -9.74
CA PHE A 279 -7.72 17.01 -10.64
C PHE A 279 -6.27 17.37 -10.32
N LYS A 280 -5.48 17.60 -11.34
CA LYS A 280 -4.07 17.96 -11.22
C LYS A 280 -3.78 19.16 -12.07
N LEU A 281 -3.04 20.10 -11.52
CA LEU A 281 -2.56 21.29 -12.21
C LEU A 281 -1.05 21.33 -12.13
N GLY A 282 -0.41 21.76 -13.20
CA GLY A 282 1.04 21.89 -13.26
C GLY A 282 1.51 23.10 -14.03
N ILE A 283 2.70 23.54 -13.69
CA ILE A 283 3.44 24.58 -14.38
C ILE A 283 4.91 24.19 -14.47
N LEU A 284 5.54 24.45 -15.65
CA LEU A 284 6.97 24.41 -15.81
C LEU A 284 7.44 25.78 -16.29
N TYR A 285 8.53 26.25 -15.70
CA TYR A 285 9.16 27.52 -16.08
C TYR A 285 10.65 27.32 -16.36
N GLN A 286 11.06 27.66 -17.57
CA GLN A 286 12.45 27.56 -18.06
C GLN A 286 13.03 28.94 -18.32
N PRO A 287 13.56 29.65 -17.29
CA PRO A 287 14.12 30.99 -17.47
C PRO A 287 15.37 30.97 -18.32
N VAL A 288 16.14 29.90 -18.25
CA VAL A 288 17.38 29.70 -19.00
C VAL A 288 17.45 28.26 -19.56
N LYS A 289 18.18 28.08 -20.66
CA LYS A 289 18.20 26.80 -21.39
C LYS A 289 18.70 25.60 -20.57
N PHE A 290 19.47 25.85 -19.53
CA PHE A 290 20.07 24.80 -18.71
C PHE A 290 19.27 24.47 -17.42
N MET A 291 18.21 25.24 -17.07
CA MET A 291 17.49 25.07 -15.82
C MET A 291 15.98 25.22 -16.02
N ARG A 292 15.20 24.29 -15.45
CA ARG A 292 13.75 24.31 -15.50
C ARG A 292 13.17 23.98 -14.11
N PHE A 293 12.23 24.80 -13.68
CA PHE A 293 11.45 24.62 -12.45
C PHE A 293 10.11 23.98 -12.79
N GLY A 294 9.67 23.07 -11.96
CA GLY A 294 8.36 22.43 -12.04
C GLY A 294 7.61 22.58 -10.72
N PHE A 295 6.33 22.86 -10.82
CA PHE A 295 5.41 22.85 -9.69
C PHE A 295 4.11 22.16 -10.10
N ALA A 296 3.55 21.31 -9.23
CA ALA A 296 2.25 20.71 -9.43
C ALA A 296 1.48 20.59 -8.12
N CYS A 297 0.16 20.66 -8.25
CA CYS A 297 -0.78 20.46 -7.15
C CYS A 297 -1.86 19.48 -7.59
N HIS A 298 -2.11 18.46 -6.77
CA HIS A 298 -3.16 17.47 -6.97
C HIS A 298 -4.22 17.64 -5.89
N THR A 299 -5.47 17.73 -6.29
CA THR A 299 -6.57 17.63 -5.33
C THR A 299 -6.55 16.27 -4.63
N PRO A 300 -7.23 16.14 -3.50
CA PRO A 300 -7.63 14.81 -3.01
C PRO A 300 -8.26 13.97 -4.12
N THR A 301 -8.06 12.65 -4.04
CA THR A 301 -8.88 11.72 -4.79
C THR A 301 -10.15 11.44 -4.00
N PHE A 302 -11.29 11.60 -4.65
CA PHE A 302 -12.60 11.30 -4.07
C PHE A 302 -13.06 9.93 -4.56
N TYR A 303 -12.97 8.92 -3.69
CA TYR A 303 -13.56 7.61 -3.90
C TYR A 303 -14.97 7.63 -3.29
N ASN A 304 -15.98 7.87 -4.10
CA ASN A 304 -17.37 8.02 -3.62
C ASN A 304 -17.96 6.73 -3.07
N THR A 305 -17.51 5.59 -3.57
CA THR A 305 -17.94 4.27 -3.10
C THR A 305 -16.77 3.30 -3.17
N ILE A 306 -16.29 2.87 -2.02
CA ILE A 306 -15.42 1.72 -1.86
C ILE A 306 -16.32 0.56 -1.47
N ARG A 307 -16.27 -0.53 -2.23
CA ARG A 307 -17.05 -1.75 -1.98
C ARG A 307 -16.17 -2.80 -1.36
N GLU A 308 -16.49 -3.19 -0.16
CA GLU A 308 -15.77 -4.22 0.58
C GLU A 308 -16.61 -5.47 0.77
N ARG A 309 -15.96 -6.62 0.67
CA ARG A 309 -16.53 -7.93 0.94
C ARG A 309 -15.53 -8.74 1.75
N TYR A 310 -16.04 -9.44 2.73
CA TYR A 310 -15.23 -10.36 3.53
C TYR A 310 -15.94 -11.69 3.70
N THR A 311 -15.11 -12.74 3.83
CA THR A 311 -15.55 -14.09 4.20
C THR A 311 -14.51 -14.64 5.17
N SER A 312 -14.98 -15.25 6.25
CA SER A 312 -14.15 -15.95 7.22
C SER A 312 -14.71 -17.33 7.44
N HIS A 313 -13.86 -18.35 7.36
CA HIS A 313 -14.21 -19.74 7.56
C HIS A 313 -13.35 -20.32 8.67
N TYR A 314 -13.99 -21.00 9.63
CA TYR A 314 -13.37 -21.57 10.82
C TYR A 314 -13.66 -23.07 10.86
N GLU A 315 -12.61 -23.88 11.06
CA GLU A 315 -12.69 -25.33 11.09
C GLU A 315 -11.72 -25.91 12.11
N THR A 316 -12.16 -26.91 12.88
CA THR A 316 -11.39 -27.62 13.90
C THR A 316 -11.34 -29.12 13.56
N GLU A 317 -10.14 -29.71 13.61
CA GLU A 317 -9.97 -31.15 13.41
C GLU A 317 -10.62 -31.95 14.54
N GLY A 318 -11.36 -32.99 14.15
CA GLY A 318 -12.06 -33.87 15.10
C GLY A 318 -13.48 -33.40 15.49
N TYR A 319 -13.95 -32.30 14.92
CA TYR A 319 -15.29 -31.76 15.10
C TYR A 319 -15.92 -31.40 13.78
N ASP A 320 -17.13 -31.83 13.52
CA ASP A 320 -17.85 -31.53 12.27
C ASP A 320 -18.41 -30.09 12.20
N LYS A 321 -18.35 -29.35 13.30
CA LYS A 321 -18.87 -27.99 13.35
C LYS A 321 -17.89 -27.02 12.69
N LYS A 322 -18.42 -26.36 11.68
CA LYS A 322 -17.74 -25.27 10.95
C LYS A 322 -18.53 -23.98 11.14
N TYR A 323 -17.81 -22.86 11.15
CA TYR A 323 -18.44 -21.55 11.18
C TYR A 323 -17.98 -20.73 10.01
N THR A 324 -18.93 -20.10 9.31
CA THR A 324 -18.64 -19.17 8.21
C THR A 324 -19.34 -17.85 8.48
N SER A 325 -18.56 -16.77 8.43
CA SER A 325 -19.07 -15.41 8.47
C SER A 325 -18.73 -14.71 7.15
N ASN A 326 -19.69 -13.97 6.62
CA ASN A 326 -19.46 -13.14 5.45
C ASN A 326 -20.22 -11.81 5.60
N GLY A 327 -19.79 -10.83 4.86
CA GLY A 327 -20.46 -9.55 4.82
C GLY A 327 -19.92 -8.64 3.73
N LYS A 328 -20.58 -7.51 3.61
CA LYS A 328 -20.25 -6.44 2.69
C LYS A 328 -20.42 -5.10 3.38
N PHE A 329 -19.62 -4.14 2.97
CA PHE A 329 -19.71 -2.78 3.47
C PHE A 329 -19.31 -1.80 2.37
N ASP A 330 -20.01 -0.67 2.31
CA ASP A 330 -19.74 0.39 1.35
C ASP A 330 -19.48 1.70 2.10
N TYR A 331 -18.40 2.40 1.73
CA TYR A 331 -18.05 3.70 2.29
C TYR A 331 -17.35 4.57 1.25
N SER A 332 -17.08 5.81 1.59
CA SER A 332 -16.30 6.74 0.77
C SER A 332 -14.98 7.10 1.44
N LEU A 333 -13.97 7.41 0.63
CA LEU A 333 -12.65 7.85 1.10
C LEU A 333 -12.22 9.11 0.34
N THR A 334 -11.79 10.11 1.08
CA THR A 334 -11.07 11.27 0.57
C THR A 334 -9.60 11.12 0.91
N THR A 335 -8.73 11.04 -0.12
CA THR A 335 -7.27 10.95 0.07
C THR A 335 -6.66 12.32 0.32
N PRO A 336 -5.38 12.42 0.75
CA PRO A 336 -4.72 13.70 0.95
C PRO A 336 -4.51 14.48 -0.36
N LEU A 337 -4.43 15.81 -0.22
CA LEU A 337 -3.86 16.69 -1.22
C LEU A 337 -2.34 16.42 -1.36
N ARG A 338 -1.81 16.57 -2.59
CA ARG A 338 -0.37 16.42 -2.86
C ARG A 338 0.19 17.67 -3.53
N VAL A 339 1.36 18.11 -3.07
CA VAL A 339 2.13 19.20 -3.68
C VAL A 339 3.48 18.68 -4.14
N ILE A 340 3.90 19.06 -5.34
CA ILE A 340 5.13 18.58 -5.97
C ILE A 340 5.95 19.78 -6.44
N GLY A 341 7.25 19.74 -6.16
CA GLY A 341 8.26 20.66 -6.65
C GLY A 341 9.40 19.90 -7.32
N ASP A 342 9.80 20.33 -8.49
CA ASP A 342 10.88 19.73 -9.28
C ASP A 342 11.86 20.80 -9.77
N LEU A 343 13.15 20.43 -9.86
CA LEU A 343 14.18 21.27 -10.44
C LEU A 343 15.06 20.44 -11.38
N ALA A 344 15.05 20.75 -12.66
CA ALA A 344 15.87 20.07 -13.66
C ALA A 344 17.05 20.93 -14.12
N PHE A 345 18.24 20.35 -14.12
CA PHE A 345 19.45 20.87 -14.76
C PHE A 345 19.68 20.13 -16.07
N ILE A 346 19.58 20.86 -17.20
CA ILE A 346 19.62 20.29 -18.54
C ILE A 346 21.02 20.51 -19.11
N ILE A 347 21.74 19.44 -19.43
CA ILE A 347 23.11 19.45 -19.93
C ILE A 347 23.08 19.31 -21.46
N LYS A 348 22.50 20.34 -22.12
CA LYS A 348 22.32 20.35 -23.58
C LYS A 348 21.74 19.03 -24.11
N LYS A 349 22.41 18.40 -25.09
CA LYS A 349 22.01 17.11 -25.66
C LYS A 349 22.53 15.86 -24.87
N HIS A 350 23.37 16.09 -23.86
CA HIS A 350 24.10 15.02 -23.18
C HIS A 350 23.32 14.39 -22.00
N GLY A 351 22.27 15.07 -21.51
CA GLY A 351 21.46 14.55 -20.44
C GLY A 351 20.89 15.61 -19.51
N PHE A 352 20.43 15.17 -18.34
CA PHE A 352 19.91 16.05 -17.31
C PHE A 352 20.02 15.40 -15.92
N ILE A 353 19.89 16.25 -14.89
CA ILE A 353 19.67 15.85 -13.50
C ILE A 353 18.38 16.53 -13.03
N ASN A 354 17.47 15.79 -12.41
CA ASN A 354 16.24 16.33 -11.84
C ASN A 354 16.18 16.03 -10.34
N LEU A 355 15.95 17.05 -9.55
CA LEU A 355 15.62 16.97 -8.14
C LEU A 355 14.10 16.98 -7.99
N HIS A 356 13.57 16.13 -7.12
CA HIS A 356 12.14 15.96 -6.89
C HIS A 356 11.84 16.11 -5.41
N TYR A 357 10.79 16.83 -5.09
CA TYR A 357 10.21 16.90 -3.77
C TYR A 357 8.70 16.75 -3.86
N SER A 358 8.10 15.92 -3.01
CA SER A 358 6.64 15.91 -2.85
C SER A 358 6.24 15.90 -1.37
N PHE A 359 5.14 16.57 -1.10
CA PHE A 359 4.51 16.68 0.20
C PHE A 359 3.10 16.08 0.16
N THR A 360 2.80 15.23 1.13
CA THR A 360 1.46 14.61 1.29
C THR A 360 1.20 14.40 2.77
N ASP A 361 0.14 14.98 3.30
CA ASP A 361 -0.23 14.81 4.72
C ASP A 361 -1.29 13.73 4.87
N TYR A 362 -0.88 12.52 5.26
CA TYR A 362 -1.79 11.38 5.43
C TYR A 362 -2.72 11.52 6.65
N SER A 363 -2.47 12.44 7.57
CA SER A 363 -3.39 12.72 8.67
C SER A 363 -4.70 13.39 8.24
N THR A 364 -4.76 13.86 6.97
CA THR A 364 -5.93 14.51 6.38
C THR A 364 -6.87 13.56 5.63
N MET A 365 -6.56 12.26 5.58
CA MET A 365 -7.49 11.26 5.04
C MET A 365 -8.81 11.29 5.80
N GLN A 366 -9.93 11.04 5.10
CA GLN A 366 -11.25 10.98 5.71
C GLN A 366 -12.08 9.85 5.13
N MET A 367 -12.67 9.06 6.02
CA MET A 367 -13.63 8.01 5.72
C MET A 367 -15.03 8.50 6.09
N HIS A 368 -16.03 8.13 5.28
CA HIS A 368 -17.41 8.50 5.53
C HIS A 368 -18.38 7.44 5.01
N SER A 369 -19.48 7.19 5.73
CA SER A 369 -20.58 6.35 5.29
C SER A 369 -21.91 6.93 5.76
N ARG A 370 -23.01 6.55 5.11
CA ARG A 370 -24.38 6.90 5.54
C ARG A 370 -24.88 6.02 6.67
N TYR A 371 -24.25 4.84 6.86
CA TYR A 371 -24.75 3.78 7.73
C TYR A 371 -23.85 3.50 8.93
N TYR A 372 -22.67 4.13 8.98
CA TYR A 372 -21.69 3.94 10.01
C TYR A 372 -20.96 5.25 10.27
N ASP A 373 -20.75 5.55 11.55
CA ASP A 373 -20.00 6.72 11.99
C ASP A 373 -18.51 6.36 12.06
N PHE A 374 -17.71 7.01 11.22
CA PHE A 374 -16.26 6.84 11.15
C PHE A 374 -15.47 7.79 12.07
N ASP A 375 -16.08 8.36 13.10
CA ASP A 375 -15.40 9.34 13.96
C ASP A 375 -14.16 8.75 14.63
N ASN A 376 -14.22 7.48 15.10
CA ASN A 376 -13.10 6.80 15.73
C ASN A 376 -11.95 6.53 14.73
N GLU A 377 -12.26 6.02 13.55
CA GLU A 377 -11.27 5.74 12.50
C GLU A 377 -10.65 7.04 11.99
N ASN A 378 -11.43 8.09 11.83
CA ASN A 378 -10.93 9.41 11.45
C ASN A 378 -10.10 10.06 12.55
N GLU A 379 -10.40 9.81 13.83
CA GLU A 379 -9.56 10.21 14.96
C GLU A 379 -8.24 9.41 14.94
N ASN A 380 -8.29 8.10 14.73
CA ASN A 380 -7.11 7.25 14.58
C ASN A 380 -6.23 7.71 13.40
N ILE A 381 -6.83 8.06 12.26
CA ILE A 381 -6.10 8.65 11.12
C ILE A 381 -5.31 9.88 11.58
N ARG A 382 -5.96 10.83 12.27
CA ARG A 382 -5.28 12.03 12.79
C ARG A 382 -4.22 11.71 13.83
N ASN A 383 -4.40 10.69 14.64
CA ASN A 383 -3.50 10.33 15.74
C ASN A 383 -2.32 9.47 15.30
N TYR A 384 -2.46 8.63 14.28
CA TYR A 384 -1.44 7.65 13.86
C TYR A 384 -0.64 8.10 12.65
N PHE A 385 -1.22 8.90 11.74
CA PHE A 385 -0.54 9.33 10.53
C PHE A 385 -0.05 10.77 10.62
N GLN A 386 0.93 11.08 9.77
CA GLN A 386 1.55 12.39 9.66
C GLN A 386 1.89 12.74 8.21
N ALA A 387 2.39 13.95 8.02
CA ALA A 387 2.90 14.41 6.75
C ALA A 387 4.13 13.61 6.32
N VAL A 388 4.17 13.29 5.03
CA VAL A 388 5.25 12.56 4.37
C VAL A 388 5.93 13.47 3.36
N HIS A 389 7.25 13.45 3.40
CA HIS A 389 8.14 14.11 2.48
C HIS A 389 8.84 13.07 1.62
N THR A 390 8.68 13.17 0.30
CA THR A 390 9.45 12.36 -0.65
C THR A 390 10.54 13.21 -1.26
N LEU A 391 11.79 12.79 -1.13
CA LEU A 391 12.96 13.41 -1.74
C LEU A 391 13.49 12.47 -2.81
N GLY A 392 13.66 12.97 -4.02
CA GLY A 392 14.13 12.18 -5.14
C GLY A 392 15.18 12.90 -5.99
N ILE A 393 16.03 12.09 -6.60
CA ILE A 393 16.98 12.54 -7.62
C ILE A 393 16.99 11.53 -8.77
N GLY A 394 16.96 12.05 -10.00
CA GLY A 394 17.08 11.25 -11.21
C GLY A 394 18.09 11.88 -12.17
N ALA A 395 18.91 11.07 -12.80
CA ALA A 395 19.90 11.50 -13.77
C ALA A 395 19.82 10.63 -15.05
N GLU A 396 19.86 11.29 -16.21
CA GLU A 396 19.93 10.64 -17.52
C GLU A 396 21.16 11.15 -18.27
N VAL A 397 21.95 10.24 -18.80
CA VAL A 397 23.07 10.53 -19.71
C VAL A 397 22.75 9.95 -21.09
N ASN A 398 22.78 10.80 -22.10
CA ASN A 398 22.51 10.47 -23.50
C ASN A 398 23.79 10.26 -24.28
N LEU A 399 24.05 9.03 -24.69
CA LEU A 399 25.17 8.59 -25.52
C LEU A 399 24.66 8.11 -26.88
N THR A 400 23.86 8.96 -27.54
CA THR A 400 23.10 8.61 -28.76
C THR A 400 23.70 7.47 -29.58
N PRO A 401 22.94 6.37 -29.83
CA PRO A 401 21.49 6.22 -29.61
C PRO A 401 21.10 5.71 -28.23
N VAL A 402 22.03 5.46 -27.33
CA VAL A 402 21.81 4.87 -26.00
C VAL A 402 21.60 5.96 -24.94
N ALA A 403 20.72 5.74 -23.99
CA ALA A 403 20.56 6.54 -22.78
C ALA A 403 20.74 5.65 -21.54
N ILE A 404 21.48 6.14 -20.55
CA ILE A 404 21.69 5.49 -19.24
C ILE A 404 21.03 6.33 -18.17
N ARG A 405 20.34 5.69 -17.23
CA ARG A 405 19.55 6.36 -16.19
C ARG A 405 19.79 5.77 -14.83
N LEU A 406 19.82 6.63 -13.84
CA LEU A 406 19.89 6.26 -12.43
C LEU A 406 18.93 7.14 -11.65
N GLY A 407 18.30 6.59 -10.63
CA GLY A 407 17.39 7.30 -9.76
C GLY A 407 17.43 6.79 -8.33
N TYR A 408 17.14 7.68 -7.41
CA TYR A 408 16.97 7.37 -5.98
C TYR A 408 15.85 8.22 -5.42
N ALA A 409 15.03 7.62 -4.55
CA ALA A 409 14.06 8.36 -3.77
C ALA A 409 14.00 7.82 -2.34
N TYR A 410 13.79 8.73 -1.40
CA TYR A 410 13.52 8.43 0.00
C TYR A 410 12.16 9.00 0.39
N ASN A 411 11.35 8.18 1.02
CA ASN A 411 10.02 8.53 1.54
C ASN A 411 10.05 8.44 3.06
N THR A 412 9.71 9.53 3.75
CA THR A 412 9.72 9.57 5.22
C THR A 412 8.62 8.69 5.81
N ASN A 413 8.73 8.39 7.10
CA ASN A 413 7.76 7.57 7.80
C ASN A 413 6.37 8.24 7.84
N PRO A 414 5.30 7.59 7.35
CA PRO A 414 3.94 8.10 7.43
C PRO A 414 3.31 8.00 8.82
N TYR A 415 3.88 7.19 9.70
CA TYR A 415 3.37 7.00 11.06
C TYR A 415 4.01 7.96 12.04
N LYS A 416 3.22 8.48 12.98
CA LYS A 416 3.74 9.25 14.11
C LYS A 416 4.57 8.37 15.05
N SER A 417 5.46 8.97 15.81
CA SER A 417 6.39 8.26 16.70
C SER A 417 5.70 7.42 17.80
N ALA A 418 4.45 7.74 18.13
CA ALA A 418 3.65 6.94 19.06
C ALA A 418 3.25 5.57 18.50
N VAL A 419 3.28 5.41 17.18
CA VAL A 419 2.99 4.15 16.49
C VAL A 419 4.32 3.41 16.29
N LEU A 420 4.42 2.19 16.81
CA LEU A 420 5.63 1.36 16.71
C LEU A 420 5.81 0.76 15.30
N MET A 421 5.51 1.52 14.26
CA MET A 421 5.62 1.12 12.85
C MET A 421 6.51 2.11 12.11
N ASP A 422 7.31 1.59 11.18
CA ASP A 422 8.09 2.38 10.24
C ASP A 422 7.65 2.05 8.81
N GLY A 423 7.01 3.01 8.15
CA GLY A 423 6.61 2.92 6.75
C GLY A 423 7.52 3.68 5.80
N SER A 424 8.68 4.13 6.28
CA SER A 424 9.69 4.75 5.42
C SER A 424 10.24 3.74 4.40
N TYR A 425 10.69 4.23 3.25
CA TYR A 425 11.32 3.36 2.27
C TYR A 425 12.37 4.07 1.43
N HIS A 426 13.31 3.26 0.97
CA HIS A 426 14.31 3.63 -0.05
C HIS A 426 13.93 2.98 -1.38
N LEU A 427 14.02 3.77 -2.44
CA LEU A 427 13.80 3.33 -3.81
C LEU A 427 15.06 3.61 -4.63
N ILE A 428 15.73 2.55 -5.10
CA ILE A 428 16.90 2.63 -5.96
C ILE A 428 16.49 2.15 -7.35
N THR A 429 16.82 2.90 -8.38
CA THR A 429 16.40 2.58 -9.75
C THR A 429 17.52 2.79 -10.75
N GLY A 430 17.44 2.05 -11.84
CA GLY A 430 18.34 2.21 -12.98
C GLY A 430 17.65 1.80 -14.28
N GLY A 431 18.19 2.26 -15.41
CA GLY A 431 17.60 1.92 -16.69
C GLY A 431 18.48 2.24 -17.88
N LEU A 432 18.11 1.61 -18.98
CA LEU A 432 18.74 1.79 -20.28
C LEU A 432 17.66 2.14 -21.31
N GLY A 433 18.03 2.89 -22.33
CA GLY A 433 17.12 3.21 -23.42
C GLY A 433 17.85 3.31 -24.76
N ILE A 434 17.13 2.94 -25.81
CA ILE A 434 17.58 3.15 -27.18
C ILE A 434 16.55 4.04 -27.88
N ARG A 435 17.02 5.13 -28.51
CA ARG A 435 16.17 6.13 -29.13
C ARG A 435 16.58 6.40 -30.56
N THR A 436 15.61 6.26 -31.46
CA THR A 436 15.68 6.68 -32.85
C THR A 436 14.73 7.87 -33.10
N ASN A 437 14.64 8.31 -34.33
CA ASN A 437 13.73 9.40 -34.69
C ASN A 437 12.24 9.04 -34.54
N HIS A 438 11.85 7.78 -34.75
CA HIS A 438 10.45 7.36 -34.76
C HIS A 438 10.12 6.30 -33.69
N PHE A 439 11.13 5.63 -33.15
CA PHE A 439 10.94 4.53 -32.20
C PHE A 439 11.89 4.68 -31.00
N PHE A 440 11.44 4.25 -29.85
CA PHE A 440 12.30 4.05 -28.69
C PHE A 440 11.90 2.79 -27.91
N ALA A 441 12.90 2.21 -27.28
CA ALA A 441 12.72 1.09 -26.34
C ALA A 441 13.53 1.42 -25.07
N ASP A 442 12.86 1.36 -23.93
CA ASP A 442 13.45 1.64 -22.63
C ASP A 442 13.26 0.42 -21.71
N PHE A 443 14.25 0.18 -20.86
CA PHE A 443 14.21 -0.82 -19.78
C PHE A 443 14.47 -0.12 -18.45
N ALA A 444 13.75 -0.51 -17.38
CA ALA A 444 13.99 -0.06 -16.03
C ALA A 444 13.97 -1.22 -15.04
N TYR A 445 14.85 -1.13 -14.06
CA TYR A 445 14.85 -1.89 -12.83
C TYR A 445 14.61 -0.95 -11.65
N MET A 446 13.67 -1.35 -10.76
CA MET A 446 13.41 -0.64 -9.51
C MET A 446 13.55 -1.62 -8.34
N HIS A 447 14.18 -1.16 -7.28
CA HIS A 447 14.36 -1.90 -6.03
C HIS A 447 13.84 -1.05 -4.86
N LYS A 448 12.76 -1.52 -4.21
CA LYS A 448 12.15 -0.87 -3.04
C LYS A 448 12.34 -1.78 -1.83
N LEU A 449 12.95 -1.24 -0.79
CA LEU A 449 13.12 -1.90 0.51
C LEU A 449 12.32 -1.14 1.56
N TYR A 450 11.51 -1.86 2.36
CA TYR A 450 10.80 -1.30 3.50
C TYR A 450 10.55 -2.36 4.58
N TYR A 451 10.29 -1.87 5.79
CA TYR A 451 9.98 -2.68 6.96
C TYR A 451 8.49 -2.60 7.26
N ASN A 452 7.93 -3.65 7.80
CA ASN A 452 6.55 -3.68 8.25
C ASN A 452 6.43 -4.53 9.51
N LYS A 453 5.37 -4.30 10.28
CA LYS A 453 5.05 -5.11 11.45
C LYS A 453 3.63 -5.62 11.36
N SER A 454 3.39 -6.80 11.90
CA SER A 454 2.05 -7.38 11.98
C SER A 454 1.86 -8.16 13.29
N VAL A 455 0.66 -8.66 13.50
CA VAL A 455 0.32 -9.56 14.61
C VAL A 455 -0.33 -10.83 14.05
N PHE A 456 -0.20 -11.93 14.77
CA PHE A 456 -0.90 -13.15 14.37
C PHE A 456 -2.42 -13.01 14.48
N TYR A 457 -2.87 -12.52 15.62
CA TYR A 457 -4.28 -12.32 15.98
C TYR A 457 -4.40 -11.10 16.90
N ASN A 458 -5.59 -10.56 17.02
CA ASN A 458 -5.80 -9.29 17.72
C ASN A 458 -6.05 -9.53 19.22
N THR A 459 -5.01 -9.43 20.04
CA THR A 459 -5.11 -9.47 21.51
C THR A 459 -4.17 -8.45 22.14
N LYS A 460 -4.45 -8.03 23.39
CA LYS A 460 -3.72 -6.95 24.08
C LYS A 460 -2.21 -7.21 24.25
N ASN A 461 -1.74 -8.44 24.17
CA ASN A 461 -0.37 -8.83 24.51
C ASN A 461 0.34 -9.63 23.41
N ASN A 462 0.04 -9.35 22.15
CA ASN A 462 0.68 -10.03 21.02
C ASN A 462 2.10 -9.53 20.78
N ASN A 463 2.99 -10.46 20.50
CA ASN A 463 4.29 -10.14 19.95
C ASN A 463 4.12 -9.54 18.56
N LEU A 464 4.71 -8.38 18.36
CA LEU A 464 4.87 -7.81 17.03
C LEU A 464 5.81 -8.71 16.21
N ILE A 465 5.44 -8.95 14.97
CA ILE A 465 6.16 -9.74 14.00
C ILE A 465 6.80 -8.78 13.03
N ASP A 466 8.13 -8.82 12.92
CA ASP A 466 8.87 -7.98 12.01
C ASP A 466 8.93 -8.60 10.61
N HIS A 467 8.74 -7.76 9.60
CA HIS A 467 8.85 -8.14 8.19
C HIS A 467 9.84 -7.26 7.46
N ILE A 468 10.71 -7.88 6.67
CA ILE A 468 11.54 -7.21 5.68
C ILE A 468 10.94 -7.50 4.31
N ILE A 469 10.53 -6.45 3.59
CA ILE A 469 9.87 -6.61 2.29
C ILE A 469 10.72 -5.93 1.22
N VAL A 470 11.02 -6.70 0.18
CA VAL A 470 11.77 -6.27 -0.99
C VAL A 470 10.88 -6.40 -2.22
N ASN A 471 10.59 -5.28 -2.86
CA ASN A 471 9.85 -5.23 -4.11
C ASN A 471 10.77 -4.86 -5.25
N GLN A 472 10.69 -5.62 -6.34
CA GLN A 472 11.48 -5.38 -7.56
C GLN A 472 10.53 -5.26 -8.75
N HIS A 473 10.76 -4.26 -9.61
CA HIS A 473 10.03 -4.08 -10.85
C HIS A 473 10.99 -4.11 -12.03
N PHE A 474 10.64 -4.86 -13.06
CA PHE A 474 11.30 -4.90 -14.35
C PHE A 474 10.30 -4.35 -15.37
N ILE A 475 10.57 -3.18 -15.94
CA ILE A 475 9.63 -2.47 -16.79
C ILE A 475 10.28 -2.29 -18.17
N PHE A 476 9.55 -2.65 -19.20
CA PHE A 476 9.91 -2.37 -20.60
C PHE A 476 8.95 -1.33 -21.14
N THR A 477 9.42 -0.39 -21.94
CA THR A 477 8.56 0.57 -22.63
C THR A 477 8.94 0.59 -24.11
N PHE A 478 7.94 0.45 -24.95
CA PHE A 478 8.04 0.64 -26.38
C PHE A 478 7.25 1.91 -26.76
N GLY A 479 7.85 2.76 -27.55
CA GLY A 479 7.19 4.00 -27.95
C GLY A 479 7.44 4.35 -29.42
N PHE A 480 6.42 4.97 -30.01
CA PHE A 480 6.44 5.44 -31.39
C PHE A 480 6.16 6.94 -31.42
N LYS A 481 6.91 7.66 -32.27
CA LYS A 481 6.77 9.11 -32.51
C LYS A 481 6.33 9.34 -33.94
N ILE A 482 5.29 10.16 -34.06
CA ILE A 482 4.69 10.55 -35.32
C ILE A 482 4.93 12.04 -35.59
#